data_747adef737d2aefe661942ee97af8d9f
#
_entry.id   747adef737d2aefe661942ee97af8d9f
#
_cell.length_a   1.000
_cell.length_b   1.000
_cell.length_c   1.000
_cell.angle_alpha   90.00
_cell.angle_beta   90.00
_cell.angle_gamma   90.00
#
_symmetry.space_group_name_H-M   'P 1'
#
loop_
_entity.id
_entity.type
_entity.pdbx_description
1 polymer ?
#
loop_
_entity_poly.entity_id
_entity_poly.type
_entity_poly.pdbx_seq_one_letter_code
_entity_poly.pdbx_strand_id
1 'polypeptide(L)'
;MTYEQPWGDEVGEGWGPIVMECHRQLNHLDPGYRIGQIKEKFGGLRYYFYSTLPFDSITYDIMHYIVNEAERQCARTCEVCGTGGRLRSNSGWYKTLCDDHAKEQR
;
A
#
# COMPACT_ATOMS: atom_id res chain seq x y z
N MET A 1 -2.48 12.37 -20.26
CA MET A 1 -3.56 11.71 -19.51
C MET A 1 -3.28 11.84 -18.02
N THR A 2 -4.21 12.43 -17.32
CA THR A 2 -4.05 12.58 -15.89
C THR A 2 -4.37 11.25 -15.22
N TYR A 3 -3.44 10.75 -14.47
CA TYR A 3 -3.61 9.53 -13.76
C TYR A 3 -4.17 9.86 -12.36
N GLU A 4 -5.38 9.45 -12.09
CA GLU A 4 -5.97 9.68 -10.78
C GLU A 4 -5.62 8.52 -9.87
N GLN A 5 -4.96 8.84 -8.77
CA GLN A 5 -4.64 7.88 -7.74
C GLN A 5 -5.86 7.73 -6.83
N PRO A 6 -6.44 6.53 -6.73
CA PRO A 6 -7.64 6.35 -5.89
C PRO A 6 -7.41 6.62 -4.40
N TRP A 7 -6.15 6.65 -3.98
CA TRP A 7 -5.79 6.88 -2.58
C TRP A 7 -5.41 8.33 -2.28
N GLY A 8 -5.37 9.20 -3.30
CA GLY A 8 -5.04 10.62 -3.10
C GLY A 8 -3.64 10.82 -2.57
N ASP A 9 -3.50 11.67 -1.56
CA ASP A 9 -2.21 12.04 -0.97
C ASP A 9 -1.86 11.29 0.30
N GLU A 10 -2.63 10.27 0.66
CA GLU A 10 -2.43 9.57 1.93
C GLU A 10 -1.28 8.57 1.89
N VAL A 11 -0.75 8.31 0.70
CA VAL A 11 0.34 7.35 0.49
C VAL A 11 1.38 8.03 -0.39
N GLY A 12 2.65 7.90 -0.03
CA GLY A 12 3.73 8.47 -0.80
C GLY A 12 3.90 7.83 -2.17
N GLU A 13 4.48 8.57 -3.09
CA GLU A 13 4.66 8.15 -4.49
C GLU A 13 5.48 6.89 -4.63
N GLY A 14 6.40 6.63 -3.70
CA GLY A 14 7.24 5.44 -3.75
C GLY A 14 6.45 4.14 -3.62
N TRP A 15 5.29 4.19 -3.00
CA TRP A 15 4.42 3.02 -2.86
C TRP A 15 3.39 2.92 -3.98
N GLY A 16 3.28 3.94 -4.83
CA GLY A 16 2.26 3.98 -5.88
C GLY A 16 2.19 2.75 -6.75
N PRO A 17 3.30 2.29 -7.33
CA PRO A 17 3.27 1.10 -8.18
C PRO A 17 2.79 -0.16 -7.45
N ILE A 18 3.16 -0.33 -6.18
CA ILE A 18 2.73 -1.48 -5.39
C ILE A 18 1.22 -1.44 -5.16
N VAL A 19 0.71 -0.26 -4.78
CA VAL A 19 -0.71 -0.07 -4.53
C VAL A 19 -1.52 -0.27 -5.82
N MET A 20 -1.01 0.25 -6.95
CA MET A 20 -1.68 0.09 -8.23
C MET A 20 -1.76 -1.36 -8.67
N GLU A 21 -0.67 -2.11 -8.51
CA GLU A 21 -0.68 -3.51 -8.87
C GLU A 21 -1.64 -4.31 -7.97
N CYS A 22 -1.69 -3.98 -6.68
CA CYS A 22 -2.65 -4.58 -5.77
C CYS A 22 -4.08 -4.31 -6.24
N HIS A 23 -4.38 -3.06 -6.55
CA HIS A 23 -5.71 -2.68 -7.04
C HIS A 23 -6.06 -3.43 -8.32
N ARG A 24 -5.12 -3.52 -9.27
CA ARG A 24 -5.35 -4.23 -10.53
C ARG A 24 -5.71 -5.69 -10.30
N GLN A 25 -4.99 -6.36 -9.40
CA GLN A 25 -5.23 -7.76 -9.11
C GLN A 25 -6.58 -7.97 -8.41
N LEU A 26 -6.91 -7.12 -7.45
CA LEU A 26 -8.20 -7.22 -6.75
C LEU A 26 -9.36 -6.99 -7.71
N ASN A 27 -9.24 -5.99 -8.57
CA ASN A 27 -10.28 -5.68 -9.53
C ASN A 27 -10.47 -6.79 -10.55
N HIS A 28 -9.39 -7.48 -10.90
CA HIS A 28 -9.46 -8.62 -11.81
C HIS A 28 -10.23 -9.79 -11.17
N LEU A 29 -9.99 -10.05 -9.90
CA LEU A 29 -10.66 -11.16 -9.19
C LEU A 29 -12.10 -10.84 -8.82
N ASP A 30 -12.40 -9.58 -8.52
CA ASP A 30 -13.72 -9.13 -8.10
C ASP A 30 -13.97 -7.74 -8.68
N PRO A 31 -14.52 -7.67 -9.91
CA PRO A 31 -14.71 -6.37 -10.56
C PRO A 31 -15.60 -5.41 -9.81
N GLY A 32 -16.42 -5.91 -8.90
CA GLY A 32 -17.30 -5.07 -8.09
C GLY A 32 -16.70 -4.66 -6.76
N TYR A 33 -15.45 -5.02 -6.48
CA TYR A 33 -14.85 -4.66 -5.20
C TYR A 33 -14.65 -3.14 -5.12
N ARG A 34 -14.65 -2.64 -3.91
CA ARG A 34 -14.44 -1.21 -3.67
C ARG A 34 -13.31 -0.99 -2.69
N ILE A 35 -12.55 0.07 -2.95
CA ILE A 35 -11.52 0.52 -2.01
C ILE A 35 -12.23 1.20 -0.85
N GLY A 36 -11.92 0.77 0.37
CA GLY A 36 -12.43 1.43 1.57
C GLY A 36 -11.54 2.59 1.96
N GLN A 37 -10.27 2.30 2.23
CA GLN A 37 -9.28 3.31 2.57
C GLN A 37 -7.89 2.78 2.27
N ILE A 38 -7.04 3.62 1.74
CA ILE A 38 -5.63 3.31 1.53
C ILE A 38 -4.84 4.44 2.16
N LYS A 39 -3.98 4.11 3.14
CA LYS A 39 -3.22 5.13 3.86
C LYS A 39 -1.94 4.56 4.43
N GLU A 40 -1.05 5.46 4.81
CA GLU A 40 0.14 5.11 5.57
C GLU A 40 -0.16 5.30 7.06
N LYS A 41 0.29 4.37 7.88
CA LYS A 41 0.18 4.49 9.33
C LYS A 41 1.37 3.83 9.98
N PHE A 42 2.11 4.59 10.78
CA PHE A 42 3.32 4.11 11.49
C PHE A 42 4.35 3.51 10.54
N GLY A 43 4.48 4.09 9.34
CA GLY A 43 5.44 3.62 8.33
C GLY A 43 4.97 2.41 7.53
N GLY A 44 3.74 1.96 7.71
CA GLY A 44 3.18 0.81 7.02
C GLY A 44 1.97 1.15 6.18
N LEU A 45 1.76 0.36 5.14
CA LEU A 45 0.58 0.49 4.30
C LEU A 45 -0.62 -0.12 4.99
N ARG A 46 -1.74 0.59 4.94
CA ARG A 46 -3.06 0.07 5.33
C ARG A 46 -3.95 0.12 4.12
N TYR A 47 -4.41 -1.04 3.67
CA TYR A 47 -5.23 -1.18 2.48
C TYR A 47 -6.51 -1.90 2.87
N TYR A 48 -7.60 -1.15 2.99
CA TYR A 48 -8.92 -1.69 3.36
C TYR A 48 -9.80 -1.73 2.13
N PHE A 49 -10.52 -2.83 1.97
CA PHE A 49 -11.38 -3.00 0.80
C PHE A 49 -12.67 -3.72 1.19
N TYR A 50 -13.66 -3.60 0.30
CA TYR A 50 -14.94 -4.28 0.42
C TYR A 50 -15.12 -5.17 -0.80
N SER A 51 -15.33 -6.46 -0.56
CA SER A 51 -15.54 -7.43 -1.64
C SER A 51 -17.02 -7.68 -1.84
N THR A 52 -17.41 -8.04 -3.06
CA THR A 52 -18.75 -8.52 -3.37
C THR A 52 -18.89 -10.01 -3.13
N LEU A 53 -17.78 -10.70 -2.85
CA LEU A 53 -17.74 -12.16 -2.71
C LEU A 53 -18.03 -12.56 -1.28
N PRO A 54 -18.61 -13.79 -1.07
CA PRO A 54 -18.76 -14.32 0.28
C PRO A 54 -17.40 -14.48 0.96
N PHE A 55 -17.35 -14.23 2.29
CA PHE A 55 -16.06 -14.35 2.98
C PHE A 55 -15.62 -15.78 3.24
N ASP A 56 -16.40 -16.77 2.86
CA ASP A 56 -15.94 -18.15 2.88
C ASP A 56 -15.46 -18.62 1.51
N SER A 57 -15.40 -17.73 0.50
CA SER A 57 -14.90 -18.10 -0.81
C SER A 57 -13.38 -18.11 -0.83
N ILE A 58 -12.82 -19.00 -1.63
CA ILE A 58 -11.36 -19.07 -1.82
C ILE A 58 -10.85 -17.78 -2.45
N THR A 59 -11.62 -17.19 -3.37
CA THR A 59 -11.21 -15.95 -4.04
C THR A 59 -11.10 -14.82 -3.04
N TYR A 60 -12.02 -14.75 -2.07
CA TYR A 60 -11.93 -13.73 -1.02
C TYR A 60 -10.62 -13.87 -0.22
N ASP A 61 -10.24 -15.11 0.10
CA ASP A 61 -8.98 -15.36 0.81
C ASP A 61 -7.77 -14.95 -0.04
N ILE A 62 -7.82 -15.18 -1.36
CA ILE A 62 -6.75 -14.76 -2.26
C ILE A 62 -6.65 -13.24 -2.27
N MET A 63 -7.76 -12.53 -2.26
CA MET A 63 -7.75 -11.07 -2.22
C MET A 63 -7.05 -10.56 -0.96
N HIS A 64 -7.31 -11.15 0.19
CA HIS A 64 -6.62 -10.79 1.42
C HIS A 64 -5.12 -11.09 1.36
N TYR A 65 -4.75 -12.22 0.74
CA TYR A 65 -3.34 -12.54 0.53
C TYR A 65 -2.65 -11.47 -0.32
N ILE A 66 -3.31 -11.03 -1.38
CA ILE A 66 -2.75 -10.00 -2.26
C ILE A 66 -2.51 -8.69 -1.51
N VAL A 67 -3.47 -8.28 -0.68
CA VAL A 67 -3.32 -7.08 0.14
C VAL A 67 -2.18 -7.25 1.15
N ASN A 68 -2.09 -8.40 1.81
CA ASN A 68 -1.02 -8.65 2.76
C ASN A 68 0.35 -8.61 2.10
N GLU A 69 0.46 -9.12 0.87
CA GLU A 69 1.72 -9.05 0.11
C GLU A 69 2.09 -7.61 -0.25
N ALA A 70 1.10 -6.81 -0.64
CA ALA A 70 1.34 -5.39 -0.92
C ALA A 70 1.85 -4.68 0.34
N GLU A 71 1.26 -4.97 1.48
CA GLU A 71 1.69 -4.38 2.75
C GLU A 71 3.11 -4.81 3.11
N ARG A 72 3.46 -6.07 2.86
CA ARG A 72 4.82 -6.56 3.09
C ARG A 72 5.84 -5.90 2.17
N GLN A 73 5.48 -5.72 0.91
CA GLN A 73 6.37 -5.03 -0.04
C GLN A 73 6.60 -3.59 0.37
N CYS A 74 5.55 -2.91 0.80
CA CYS A 74 5.68 -1.53 1.25
C CYS A 74 6.56 -1.41 2.49
N ALA A 75 6.56 -2.42 3.35
CA ALA A 75 7.43 -2.42 4.54
C ALA A 75 8.91 -2.44 4.19
N ARG A 76 9.27 -2.76 2.95
CA ARG A 76 10.64 -2.80 2.47
C ARG A 76 10.92 -1.80 1.35
N THR A 77 10.01 -0.88 1.14
CA THR A 77 10.08 0.05 0.01
C THR A 77 10.00 1.47 0.52
N CYS A 78 10.94 2.30 0.13
CA CYS A 78 10.92 3.72 0.50
C CYS A 78 9.63 4.37 0.02
N GLU A 79 8.89 4.96 0.93
CA GLU A 79 7.61 5.57 0.58
C GLU A 79 7.75 6.83 -0.27
N VAL A 80 8.95 7.39 -0.37
CA VAL A 80 9.20 8.58 -1.17
C VAL A 80 9.61 8.23 -2.59
N CYS A 81 10.57 7.32 -2.76
CA CYS A 81 11.16 7.09 -4.09
C CYS A 81 10.97 5.67 -4.62
N GLY A 82 10.52 4.73 -3.81
CA GLY A 82 10.26 3.37 -4.28
C GLY A 82 11.46 2.43 -4.31
N THR A 83 12.63 2.90 -3.90
CA THR A 83 13.80 2.01 -3.77
C THR A 83 13.68 1.22 -2.47
N GLY A 84 14.62 0.30 -2.25
CA GLY A 84 14.64 -0.45 -0.99
C GLY A 84 14.71 0.49 0.20
N GLY A 85 13.88 0.21 1.21
CA GLY A 85 13.83 1.01 2.41
C GLY A 85 13.60 0.14 3.63
N ARG A 86 13.61 0.79 4.78
CA ARG A 86 13.32 0.10 6.04
C ARG A 86 12.63 1.06 6.99
N LEU A 87 11.98 0.50 7.98
CA LEU A 87 11.30 1.31 8.99
C LEU A 87 12.31 2.14 9.77
N ARG A 88 12.04 3.43 9.87
CA ARG A 88 12.82 4.38 10.66
C ARG A 88 11.91 4.96 11.72
N SER A 89 12.44 5.12 12.91
CA SER A 89 11.73 5.80 13.98
C SER A 89 12.58 6.96 14.49
N ASN A 90 11.95 8.08 14.73
CA ASN A 90 12.65 9.27 15.21
C ASN A 90 11.66 10.13 15.98
N SER A 91 11.87 10.22 17.30
CA SER A 91 11.08 11.11 18.17
C SER A 91 9.57 10.89 18.04
N GLY A 92 9.14 9.64 17.93
CA GLY A 92 7.73 9.31 17.94
C GLY A 92 7.08 9.19 16.59
N TRP A 93 7.79 9.45 15.49
CA TRP A 93 7.23 9.16 14.17
C TRP A 93 7.92 7.95 13.55
N TYR A 94 7.20 7.32 12.61
CA TYR A 94 7.66 6.13 11.91
C TYR A 94 7.47 6.33 10.42
N LYS A 95 8.53 6.03 9.64
CA LYS A 95 8.52 6.10 8.18
C LYS A 95 9.36 4.98 7.62
N THR A 96 8.97 4.45 6.47
CA THR A 96 9.79 3.48 5.74
C THR A 96 10.53 4.23 4.65
N LEU A 97 11.84 4.33 4.79
CA LEU A 97 12.66 5.21 3.95
C LEU A 97 13.97 4.52 3.58
N CYS A 98 14.49 4.86 2.38
CA CYS A 98 15.86 4.53 2.02
C CYS A 98 16.83 5.43 2.80
N ASP A 99 18.12 5.13 2.72
CA ASP A 99 19.11 5.90 3.47
C ASP A 99 19.10 7.38 3.10
N ASP A 100 18.97 7.68 1.80
CA ASP A 100 19.00 9.08 1.34
C ASP A 100 17.80 9.87 1.87
N HIS A 101 16.61 9.30 1.80
CA HIS A 101 15.42 10.00 2.26
C HIS A 101 15.31 10.03 3.78
N ALA A 102 15.91 9.08 4.47
CA ALA A 102 16.00 9.13 5.92
C ALA A 102 16.82 10.33 6.39
N LYS A 103 17.87 10.68 5.65
CA LYS A 103 18.70 11.85 5.98
C LYS A 103 17.93 13.15 5.81
N GLU A 104 17.04 13.20 4.85
CA GLU A 104 16.26 14.41 4.58
C GLU A 104 15.15 14.65 5.60
N GLN A 105 14.80 13.64 6.36
CA GLN A 105 13.68 13.69 7.31
C GLN A 105 14.11 14.06 8.74
N ARG A 106 15.27 14.63 8.90
CA ARG A 106 15.76 15.05 10.20
C ARG A 106 15.12 16.34 10.71
#